data_8be3091742faa482f2c0ef2df17d1545
#
_entry.id   8be3091742faa482f2c0ef2df17d1545
#
_cell.length_a   1.000
_cell.length_b   1.000
_cell.length_c   1.000
_cell.angle_alpha   90.00
_cell.angle_beta   90.00
_cell.angle_gamma   90.00
#
_symmetry.space_group_name_H-M   'P 1'
#
loop_
_entity.id
_entity.type
_entity.pdbx_description
1 polymer ?
#
loop_
_entity_poly.entity_id
_entity_poly.type
_entity_poly.pdbx_seq_one_letter_code
_entity_poly.pdbx_strand_id
1 'polypeptide(L)'
;MKIGLYGGSFNPIHFGHIGLAQWVLANTDLDELWLMVSPNNPLKDSSILADEQVRLQNAKEAIAQLSSDTPYTSHPTPTCAKRIMVSDFEFQLPKPNYTANTLRELQKQYPQHEFSLIIGEDNLLIFDKWCESEFIKGNFRIFVYPRRGSIELQNTLTTETLPSSLLKGKNGFVYLNGAPYFDISSTEIRQQAEKK
;
A
#
# COMPACT_ATOMS: atom_id res chain seq x y z
N MET A 1 17.28 5.25 -4.00
CA MET A 1 16.32 4.20 -4.46
C MET A 1 14.93 4.77 -4.40
N LYS A 2 14.05 4.34 -5.30
CA LYS A 2 12.62 4.67 -5.30
C LYS A 2 11.86 3.57 -4.57
N ILE A 3 11.22 3.91 -3.48
CA ILE A 3 10.56 2.97 -2.56
C ILE A 3 9.07 3.24 -2.51
N GLY A 4 8.26 2.21 -2.80
CA GLY A 4 6.82 2.25 -2.64
C GLY A 4 6.41 1.81 -1.24
N LEU A 5 5.65 2.63 -0.54
CA LEU A 5 5.09 2.32 0.79
C LEU A 5 3.66 1.82 0.63
N TYR A 6 3.45 0.55 0.91
CA TYR A 6 2.13 -0.07 0.91
C TYR A 6 1.69 -0.33 2.36
N GLY A 7 0.98 0.64 2.92
CA GLY A 7 0.49 0.59 4.30
C GLY A 7 -0.75 -0.28 4.46
N GLY A 8 -0.79 -1.06 5.52
CA GLY A 8 -1.94 -1.89 5.84
C GLY A 8 -1.89 -2.53 7.21
N SER A 9 -3.07 -2.92 7.73
CA SER A 9 -3.14 -3.73 8.94
C SER A 9 -2.70 -5.17 8.70
N PHE A 10 -2.82 -5.68 7.44
CA PHE A 10 -2.50 -7.06 7.04
C PHE A 10 -3.04 -8.09 8.04
N ASN A 11 -4.34 -8.06 8.29
CA ASN A 11 -5.01 -8.86 9.32
C ASN A 11 -6.07 -9.84 8.73
N PRO A 12 -5.64 -10.99 8.19
CA PRO A 12 -4.27 -11.37 7.86
C PRO A 12 -3.76 -10.80 6.53
N ILE A 13 -2.47 -10.93 6.28
CA ILE A 13 -1.92 -10.82 4.94
C ILE A 13 -2.44 -11.96 4.06
N HIS A 14 -2.63 -11.70 2.77
CA HIS A 14 -3.13 -12.71 1.81
C HIS A 14 -2.54 -12.49 0.42
N PHE A 15 -2.76 -13.45 -0.48
CA PHE A 15 -2.18 -13.43 -1.83
C PHE A 15 -2.57 -12.18 -2.63
N GLY A 16 -3.72 -11.57 -2.37
CA GLY A 16 -4.10 -10.31 -3.03
C GLY A 16 -3.18 -9.14 -2.68
N HIS A 17 -2.70 -9.05 -1.44
CA HIS A 17 -1.70 -8.03 -1.06
C HIS A 17 -0.36 -8.29 -1.75
N ILE A 18 0.06 -9.55 -1.79
CA ILE A 18 1.34 -9.95 -2.36
C ILE A 18 1.33 -9.77 -3.88
N GLY A 19 0.28 -10.26 -4.55
CA GLY A 19 0.13 -10.15 -6.00
C GLY A 19 0.08 -8.70 -6.47
N LEU A 20 -0.62 -7.82 -5.72
CA LEU A 20 -0.59 -6.38 -5.99
C LEU A 20 0.82 -5.81 -5.84
N ALA A 21 1.53 -6.14 -4.76
CA ALA A 21 2.89 -5.67 -4.53
C ALA A 21 3.86 -6.08 -5.65
N GLN A 22 3.77 -7.34 -6.10
CA GLN A 22 4.55 -7.85 -7.22
C GLN A 22 4.20 -7.14 -8.53
N TRP A 23 2.90 -6.95 -8.79
CA TRP A 23 2.44 -6.25 -9.99
C TRP A 23 2.93 -4.80 -10.03
N VAL A 24 2.82 -4.08 -8.91
CA VAL A 24 3.30 -2.69 -8.78
C VAL A 24 4.80 -2.61 -9.08
N LEU A 25 5.60 -3.49 -8.49
CA LEU A 25 7.04 -3.52 -8.79
C LEU A 25 7.34 -3.82 -10.26
N ALA A 26 6.58 -4.72 -10.88
CA ALA A 26 6.79 -5.08 -12.28
C ALA A 26 6.40 -3.94 -13.26
N ASN A 27 5.42 -3.11 -12.90
CA ASN A 27 4.80 -2.14 -13.80
C ASN A 27 5.09 -0.67 -13.45
N THR A 28 5.95 -0.42 -12.46
CA THR A 28 6.37 0.93 -12.07
C THR A 28 7.89 1.07 -12.06
N ASP A 29 8.35 2.28 -11.87
CA ASP A 29 9.78 2.61 -11.73
C ASP A 29 10.32 2.47 -10.29
N LEU A 30 9.56 1.82 -9.40
CA LEU A 30 9.99 1.56 -8.04
C LEU A 30 11.08 0.47 -7.99
N ASP A 31 12.08 0.67 -7.15
CA ASP A 31 13.15 -0.31 -6.90
C ASP A 31 12.76 -1.33 -5.83
N GLU A 32 12.05 -0.86 -4.79
CA GLU A 32 11.55 -1.68 -3.68
C GLU A 32 10.11 -1.32 -3.34
N LEU A 33 9.40 -2.28 -2.73
CA LEU A 33 8.10 -2.05 -2.12
C LEU A 33 8.14 -2.50 -0.67
N TRP A 34 7.82 -1.58 0.23
CA TRP A 34 7.76 -1.87 1.66
C TRP A 34 6.30 -2.07 2.09
N LEU A 35 5.97 -3.31 2.49
CA LEU A 35 4.73 -3.61 3.20
C LEU A 35 4.85 -3.04 4.62
N MET A 36 4.27 -1.86 4.81
CA MET A 36 4.30 -1.16 6.10
C MET A 36 3.18 -1.71 6.98
N VAL A 37 3.53 -2.57 7.93
CA VAL A 37 2.54 -3.12 8.88
C VAL A 37 2.16 -2.03 9.87
N SER A 38 0.91 -1.58 9.82
CA SER A 38 0.42 -0.54 10.75
C SER A 38 0.05 -1.17 12.10
N PRO A 39 0.67 -0.75 13.21
CA PRO A 39 0.32 -1.27 14.54
C PRO A 39 -1.11 -0.89 14.92
N ASN A 40 -1.51 0.34 14.63
CA ASN A 40 -2.87 0.82 14.87
C ASN A 40 -3.29 1.78 13.76
N ASN A 41 -4.28 1.38 12.97
CA ASN A 41 -4.90 2.29 12.01
C ASN A 41 -5.98 3.13 12.72
N PRO A 42 -5.82 4.47 12.83
CA PRO A 42 -6.78 5.33 13.53
C PRO A 42 -8.20 5.26 12.97
N LEU A 43 -8.35 4.80 11.72
CA LEU A 43 -9.64 4.68 11.01
C LEU A 43 -10.29 3.29 11.17
N LYS A 44 -9.66 2.36 11.92
CA LYS A 44 -10.18 1.00 12.12
C LYS A 44 -10.42 0.71 13.60
N ASP A 45 -11.45 -0.10 13.87
CA ASP A 45 -11.70 -0.63 15.19
C ASP A 45 -10.55 -1.57 15.62
N SER A 46 -9.84 -1.19 16.68
CA SER A 46 -8.71 -1.94 17.20
C SER A 46 -9.12 -3.27 17.84
N SER A 47 -10.39 -3.44 18.24
CA SER A 47 -10.88 -4.67 18.88
C SER A 47 -10.90 -5.88 17.94
N ILE A 48 -10.89 -5.65 16.62
CA ILE A 48 -10.93 -6.69 15.58
C ILE A 48 -9.53 -7.07 15.08
N LEU A 49 -8.50 -6.31 15.48
CA LEU A 49 -7.14 -6.55 14.99
C LEU A 49 -6.46 -7.64 15.84
N ALA A 50 -5.87 -8.62 15.17
CA ALA A 50 -4.90 -9.49 15.80
C ALA A 50 -3.72 -8.67 16.32
N ASP A 51 -3.00 -9.22 17.28
CA ASP A 51 -1.79 -8.61 17.83
C ASP A 51 -0.84 -8.12 16.73
N GLU A 52 -0.30 -6.93 16.92
CA GLU A 52 0.53 -6.27 15.91
C GLU A 52 1.78 -7.08 15.56
N GLN A 53 2.38 -7.77 16.56
CA GLN A 53 3.55 -8.60 16.34
C GLN A 53 3.21 -9.87 15.56
N VAL A 54 2.05 -10.47 15.82
CA VAL A 54 1.55 -11.62 15.05
C VAL A 54 1.32 -11.23 13.60
N ARG A 55 0.72 -10.07 13.33
CA ARG A 55 0.50 -9.58 11.96
C ARG A 55 1.82 -9.31 11.23
N LEU A 56 2.78 -8.72 11.92
CA LEU A 56 4.12 -8.49 11.40
C LEU A 56 4.83 -9.81 11.07
N GLN A 57 4.78 -10.77 11.98
CA GLN A 57 5.41 -12.08 11.77
C GLN A 57 4.78 -12.82 10.59
N ASN A 58 3.45 -12.85 10.51
CA ASN A 58 2.73 -13.46 9.38
C ASN A 58 3.10 -12.81 8.04
N ALA A 59 3.28 -11.48 8.02
CA ALA A 59 3.71 -10.79 6.82
C ALA A 59 5.14 -11.17 6.42
N LYS A 60 6.06 -11.25 7.38
CA LYS A 60 7.44 -11.69 7.14
C LYS A 60 7.51 -13.12 6.60
N GLU A 61 6.75 -14.03 7.17
CA GLU A 61 6.67 -15.43 6.73
C GLU A 61 6.09 -15.54 5.32
N ALA A 62 5.01 -14.81 5.02
CA ALA A 62 4.39 -14.82 3.71
C ALA A 62 5.34 -14.31 2.61
N ILE A 63 6.14 -13.28 2.90
CA ILE A 63 7.14 -12.78 1.95
C ILE A 63 8.34 -13.73 1.83
N ALA A 64 8.79 -14.34 2.92
CA ALA A 64 9.88 -15.30 2.90
C ALA A 64 9.56 -16.59 2.09
N GLN A 65 8.26 -16.94 1.97
CA GLN A 65 7.80 -18.06 1.16
C GLN A 65 7.72 -17.75 -0.33
N LEU A 66 7.91 -16.50 -0.74
CA LEU A 66 7.99 -16.15 -2.15
C LEU A 66 9.33 -16.65 -2.71
N SER A 67 9.30 -17.84 -3.29
CA SER A 67 10.44 -18.34 -4.07
C SER A 67 10.60 -17.49 -5.34
N SER A 68 11.82 -17.48 -5.87
CA SER A 68 12.20 -16.77 -7.11
C SER A 68 11.38 -17.17 -8.35
N ASP A 69 10.55 -18.19 -8.26
CA ASP A 69 9.80 -18.80 -9.36
C ASP A 69 8.31 -18.45 -9.39
N THR A 70 7.90 -17.32 -8.82
CA THR A 70 6.49 -16.92 -8.86
C THR A 70 6.05 -16.48 -10.25
N PRO A 71 4.91 -16.99 -10.77
CA PRO A 71 4.50 -16.89 -12.18
C PRO A 71 4.07 -15.50 -12.67
N TYR A 72 4.17 -14.47 -11.85
CA TYR A 72 3.83 -13.10 -12.24
C TYR A 72 4.99 -12.30 -12.87
N THR A 73 6.17 -12.91 -12.99
CA THR A 73 7.29 -12.31 -13.70
C THR A 73 7.33 -12.82 -15.15
N SER A 74 6.42 -12.33 -16.00
CA SER A 74 6.45 -12.61 -17.44
C SER A 74 7.59 -11.89 -18.19
N HIS A 75 8.44 -11.13 -17.49
CA HIS A 75 9.62 -10.51 -18.07
C HIS A 75 10.79 -10.58 -17.09
N PRO A 76 11.81 -11.40 -17.38
CA PRO A 76 13.08 -11.35 -16.65
C PRO A 76 13.82 -10.09 -17.09
N THR A 77 13.75 -9.00 -16.33
CA THR A 77 14.71 -7.91 -16.47
C THR A 77 15.93 -8.23 -15.61
N PRO A 78 17.08 -8.49 -16.21
CA PRO A 78 18.31 -8.62 -15.46
C PRO A 78 18.76 -7.23 -15.04
N THR A 79 19.09 -7.04 -13.79
CA THR A 79 20.00 -5.97 -13.30
C THR A 79 19.54 -5.17 -12.08
N CYS A 80 18.49 -5.48 -11.41
CA CYS A 80 18.33 -5.16 -9.98
C CYS A 80 17.13 -5.97 -9.49
N ALA A 81 17.35 -6.92 -8.59
CA ALA A 81 16.25 -7.73 -8.06
C ALA A 81 15.33 -6.80 -7.26
N LYS A 82 14.23 -6.36 -7.87
CA LYS A 82 13.18 -5.59 -7.21
C LYS A 82 12.65 -6.40 -6.04
N ARG A 83 12.58 -5.82 -4.85
CA ARG A 83 12.29 -6.55 -3.63
C ARG A 83 11.03 -6.05 -2.95
N ILE A 84 10.30 -6.99 -2.38
CA ILE A 84 9.25 -6.71 -1.40
C ILE A 84 9.85 -6.89 -0.02
N MET A 85 9.77 -5.86 0.81
CA MET A 85 10.24 -5.85 2.19
C MET A 85 9.06 -5.71 3.14
N VAL A 86 9.13 -6.30 4.31
CA VAL A 86 8.16 -6.05 5.39
C VAL A 86 8.79 -5.10 6.38
N SER A 87 8.11 -4.00 6.65
CA SER A 87 8.61 -2.94 7.55
C SER A 87 7.74 -2.84 8.79
N ASP A 88 8.42 -2.76 9.93
CA ASP A 88 7.87 -2.47 11.26
C ASP A 88 8.17 -1.03 11.72
N PHE A 89 8.50 -0.16 10.77
CA PHE A 89 8.92 1.21 11.05
C PHE A 89 7.91 1.98 11.92
N GLU A 90 6.60 1.81 11.66
CA GLU A 90 5.55 2.48 12.41
C GLU A 90 5.45 2.00 13.88
N PHE A 91 6.01 0.84 14.24
CA PHE A 91 6.03 0.35 15.62
C PHE A 91 6.90 1.20 16.53
N GLN A 92 7.87 1.90 15.97
CA GLN A 92 8.81 2.77 16.69
C GLN A 92 8.31 4.22 16.77
N LEU A 93 7.24 4.55 16.07
CA LEU A 93 6.71 5.91 16.02
C LEU A 93 5.67 6.15 17.12
N PRO A 94 5.57 7.41 17.62
CA PRO A 94 4.50 7.78 18.54
C PRO A 94 3.12 7.56 17.93
N LYS A 95 2.21 6.98 18.69
CA LYS A 95 0.80 6.85 18.29
C LYS A 95 0.06 8.19 18.52
N PRO A 96 -0.93 8.52 17.65
CA PRO A 96 -1.44 7.77 16.52
C PRO A 96 -0.53 7.81 15.29
N ASN A 97 -0.43 6.68 14.58
CA ASN A 97 0.40 6.54 13.39
C ASN A 97 -0.29 7.15 12.17
N TYR A 98 -0.20 8.47 12.03
CA TYR A 98 -0.65 9.15 10.81
C TYR A 98 0.39 9.02 9.70
N THR A 99 -0.07 8.74 8.49
CA THR A 99 0.78 8.56 7.30
C THR A 99 1.74 9.74 7.07
N ALA A 100 1.29 10.97 7.32
CA ALA A 100 2.14 12.15 7.21
C ALA A 100 3.35 12.11 8.14
N ASN A 101 3.16 11.65 9.39
CA ASN A 101 4.25 11.51 10.35
C ASN A 101 5.22 10.40 9.95
N THR A 102 4.69 9.26 9.51
CA THR A 102 5.51 8.15 9.00
C THR A 102 6.39 8.59 7.83
N LEU A 103 5.81 9.31 6.87
CA LEU A 103 6.53 9.80 5.70
C LEU A 103 7.62 10.82 6.06
N ARG A 104 7.37 11.74 7.01
CA ARG A 104 8.40 12.69 7.49
C ARG A 104 9.56 11.99 8.15
N GLU A 105 9.29 11.05 9.03
CA GLU A 105 10.35 10.31 9.72
C GLU A 105 11.14 9.44 8.75
N LEU A 106 10.51 8.84 7.76
CA LEU A 106 11.20 8.12 6.69
C LEU A 106 12.12 9.03 5.87
N GLN A 107 11.65 10.21 5.46
CA GLN A 107 12.49 11.18 4.75
C GLN A 107 13.67 11.65 5.58
N LYS A 108 13.48 11.82 6.88
CA LYS A 108 14.53 12.23 7.81
C LYS A 108 15.58 11.14 8.04
N GLN A 109 15.15 9.89 8.20
CA GLN A 109 16.05 8.76 8.46
C GLN A 109 16.73 8.24 7.19
N TYR A 110 16.06 8.36 6.04
CA TYR A 110 16.53 7.86 4.75
C TYR A 110 16.50 8.95 3.66
N PRO A 111 17.24 10.06 3.84
CA PRO A 111 17.18 11.21 2.92
C PRO A 111 17.65 10.88 1.50
N GLN A 112 18.37 9.75 1.32
CA GLN A 112 18.85 9.26 0.04
C GLN A 112 17.78 8.47 -0.75
N HIS A 113 16.61 8.20 -0.16
CA HIS A 113 15.53 7.46 -0.81
C HIS A 113 14.39 8.39 -1.21
N GLU A 114 13.74 8.04 -2.32
CA GLU A 114 12.51 8.67 -2.80
C GLU A 114 11.34 7.77 -2.43
N PHE A 115 10.46 8.25 -1.56
CA PHE A 115 9.29 7.49 -1.14
C PHE A 115 8.05 7.86 -1.96
N SER A 116 7.26 6.84 -2.30
CA SER A 116 5.94 6.96 -2.91
C SER A 116 4.92 6.19 -2.09
N LEU A 117 3.70 6.67 -2.01
CA LEU A 117 2.63 5.98 -1.28
C LEU A 117 1.81 5.11 -2.24
N ILE A 118 1.35 3.95 -1.79
CA ILE A 118 0.46 3.06 -2.54
C ILE A 118 -0.82 2.90 -1.74
N ILE A 119 -1.94 3.34 -2.33
CA ILE A 119 -3.26 3.31 -1.68
C ILE A 119 -4.31 2.67 -2.58
N GLY A 120 -5.33 2.09 -1.97
CA GLY A 120 -6.53 1.68 -2.68
C GLY A 120 -7.43 2.86 -3.02
N GLU A 121 -8.25 2.71 -4.02
CA GLU A 121 -9.22 3.71 -4.46
C GLU A 121 -10.22 4.08 -3.35
N ASP A 122 -10.54 3.14 -2.48
CA ASP A 122 -11.33 3.39 -1.26
C ASP A 122 -10.69 4.45 -0.34
N ASN A 123 -9.38 4.45 -0.24
CA ASN A 123 -8.63 5.46 0.51
C ASN A 123 -8.56 6.80 -0.23
N LEU A 124 -8.51 6.78 -1.55
CA LEU A 124 -8.54 8.01 -2.34
C LEU A 124 -9.82 8.80 -2.10
N LEU A 125 -10.98 8.13 -2.01
CA LEU A 125 -12.28 8.78 -1.77
C LEU A 125 -12.36 9.54 -0.44
N ILE A 126 -11.53 9.16 0.52
CA ILE A 126 -11.47 9.79 1.85
C ILE A 126 -10.14 10.49 2.11
N PHE A 127 -9.28 10.60 1.10
CA PHE A 127 -7.90 11.09 1.25
C PHE A 127 -7.84 12.50 1.83
N ASP A 128 -8.76 13.39 1.47
CA ASP A 128 -8.82 14.76 1.99
C ASP A 128 -9.14 14.82 3.50
N LYS A 129 -9.63 13.72 4.09
CA LYS A 129 -9.84 13.58 5.54
C LYS A 129 -8.59 13.08 6.27
N TRP A 130 -7.55 12.69 5.55
CA TRP A 130 -6.31 12.26 6.18
C TRP A 130 -5.60 13.42 6.83
N CYS A 131 -4.97 13.14 7.98
CA CYS A 131 -4.16 14.13 8.66
C CYS A 131 -3.06 14.64 7.72
N GLU A 132 -3.05 15.96 7.48
CA GLU A 132 -2.10 16.64 6.62
C GLU A 132 -2.04 16.07 5.16
N SER A 133 -3.20 15.76 4.59
CA SER A 133 -3.31 15.26 3.22
C SER A 133 -2.62 16.16 2.18
N GLU A 134 -2.66 17.49 2.37
CA GLU A 134 -1.99 18.44 1.49
C GLU A 134 -0.46 18.31 1.53
N PHE A 135 0.11 18.04 2.71
CA PHE A 135 1.53 17.75 2.83
C PHE A 135 1.90 16.49 2.05
N ILE A 136 1.08 15.44 2.17
CA ILE A 136 1.32 14.17 1.45
C ILE A 136 1.24 14.41 -0.06
N LYS A 137 0.18 15.05 -0.55
CA LYS A 137 0.00 15.37 -1.99
C LYS A 137 1.12 16.25 -2.54
N GLY A 138 1.58 17.21 -1.75
CA GLY A 138 2.60 18.17 -2.18
C GLY A 138 4.02 17.61 -2.24
N ASN A 139 4.30 16.51 -1.56
CA ASN A 139 5.66 16.01 -1.37
C ASN A 139 5.90 14.59 -1.89
N PHE A 140 4.84 13.79 -2.08
CA PHE A 140 4.97 12.38 -2.43
C PHE A 140 4.15 12.03 -3.65
N ARG A 141 4.67 11.12 -4.47
CA ARG A 141 3.90 10.46 -5.52
C ARG A 141 2.98 9.43 -4.88
N ILE A 142 1.73 9.39 -5.34
CA ILE A 142 0.72 8.51 -4.79
C ILE A 142 0.19 7.60 -5.89
N PHE A 143 0.49 6.32 -5.79
CA PHE A 143 -0.06 5.29 -6.66
C PHE A 143 -1.41 4.82 -6.13
N VAL A 144 -2.41 4.79 -7.00
CA VAL A 144 -3.77 4.38 -6.65
C VAL A 144 -4.13 3.11 -7.41
N TYR A 145 -4.46 2.05 -6.69
CA TYR A 145 -4.91 0.81 -7.31
C TYR A 145 -6.43 0.61 -7.16
N PRO A 146 -7.08 -0.02 -8.19
CA PRO A 146 -8.52 -0.23 -8.17
C PRO A 146 -8.95 -1.25 -7.10
N ARG A 147 -10.16 -1.08 -6.57
CA ARG A 147 -10.79 -1.99 -5.63
C ARG A 147 -12.12 -2.51 -6.15
N ARG A 148 -12.72 -3.52 -5.47
CA ARG A 148 -14.04 -4.10 -5.83
C ARG A 148 -15.11 -3.02 -5.87
N GLY A 149 -15.84 -2.95 -6.97
CA GLY A 149 -16.87 -1.92 -7.20
C GLY A 149 -16.38 -0.67 -7.93
N SER A 150 -15.08 -0.50 -8.12
CA SER A 150 -14.52 0.64 -8.81
C SER A 150 -14.57 0.54 -10.35
N ILE A 151 -14.96 -0.59 -10.92
CA ILE A 151 -15.14 -0.71 -12.38
C ILE A 151 -16.19 0.29 -12.91
N GLU A 152 -17.23 0.57 -12.14
CA GLU A 152 -18.18 1.64 -12.45
C GLU A 152 -17.56 3.03 -12.28
N LEU A 153 -16.68 3.21 -11.27
CA LEU A 153 -15.95 4.45 -11.06
C LEU A 153 -14.87 4.69 -12.11
N GLN A 154 -14.18 3.65 -12.61
CA GLN A 154 -13.21 3.79 -13.70
C GLN A 154 -13.84 4.30 -15.00
N ASN A 155 -15.10 3.95 -15.27
CA ASN A 155 -15.86 4.49 -16.39
C ASN A 155 -16.38 5.92 -16.13
N THR A 156 -16.40 6.36 -14.86
CA THR A 156 -16.90 7.67 -14.42
C THR A 156 -15.76 8.62 -14.06
N LEU A 157 -14.63 8.07 -13.62
CA LEU A 157 -13.39 8.81 -13.30
C LEU A 157 -12.47 8.86 -14.53
N THR A 158 -12.94 9.53 -15.57
CA THR A 158 -11.99 10.14 -16.50
C THR A 158 -11.18 11.18 -15.71
N THR A 159 -9.96 11.46 -16.13
CA THR A 159 -9.11 12.52 -15.57
C THR A 159 -9.82 13.87 -15.39
N GLU A 160 -10.98 14.05 -16.02
CA GLU A 160 -11.83 15.22 -15.95
C GLU A 160 -12.78 15.25 -14.73
N THR A 161 -13.06 14.11 -14.10
CA THR A 161 -14.02 14.00 -12.98
C THR A 161 -13.37 13.95 -11.60
N LEU A 162 -12.05 13.76 -11.51
CA LEU A 162 -11.33 13.98 -10.25
C LEU A 162 -11.40 15.47 -9.90
N PRO A 163 -11.74 15.81 -8.65
CA PRO A 163 -11.66 17.20 -8.19
C PRO A 163 -10.30 17.76 -8.58
N SER A 164 -10.29 18.91 -9.24
CA SER A 164 -9.05 19.55 -9.73
C SER A 164 -8.03 19.81 -8.61
N SER A 165 -8.47 19.83 -7.35
CA SER A 165 -7.63 19.87 -6.16
C SER A 165 -6.79 18.60 -5.95
N LEU A 166 -7.24 17.44 -6.39
CA LEU A 166 -6.52 16.17 -6.26
C LEU A 166 -5.35 16.04 -7.27
N LEU A 167 -5.37 16.81 -8.34
CA LEU A 167 -4.35 16.79 -9.41
C LEU A 167 -3.22 17.81 -9.20
N LYS A 168 -3.30 18.68 -8.19
CA LYS A 168 -2.39 19.82 -8.02
C LYS A 168 -1.16 19.57 -7.14
N GLY A 169 -0.94 18.36 -6.65
CA GLY A 169 0.27 18.02 -5.89
C GLY A 169 1.52 17.98 -6.79
N LYS A 170 2.68 18.29 -6.22
CA LYS A 170 3.97 18.29 -6.93
C LYS A 170 4.24 16.96 -7.64
N ASN A 171 3.82 15.84 -7.04
CA ASN A 171 3.97 14.49 -7.56
C ASN A 171 2.66 13.87 -8.08
N GLY A 172 1.50 14.44 -7.73
CA GLY A 172 0.18 14.00 -8.20
C GLY A 172 -0.19 12.56 -7.87
N PHE A 173 -1.42 12.20 -8.21
CA PHE A 173 -1.89 10.82 -8.15
C PHE A 173 -1.57 10.10 -9.46
N VAL A 174 -1.14 8.83 -9.37
CA VAL A 174 -0.87 7.94 -10.50
C VAL A 174 -1.79 6.74 -10.40
N TYR A 175 -2.77 6.64 -11.29
CA TYR A 175 -3.65 5.48 -11.34
C TYR A 175 -2.92 4.29 -11.96
N LEU A 176 -3.00 3.15 -11.26
CA LEU A 176 -2.44 1.88 -11.69
C LEU A 176 -3.45 1.14 -12.57
N ASN A 177 -3.69 1.70 -13.78
CA ASN A 177 -4.57 1.10 -14.75
C ASN A 177 -4.04 -0.29 -15.17
N GLY A 178 -4.89 -1.32 -15.05
CA GLY A 178 -4.50 -2.70 -15.34
C GLY A 178 -3.93 -3.45 -14.13
N ALA A 179 -3.86 -2.85 -12.95
CA ALA A 179 -3.55 -3.60 -11.74
C ALA A 179 -4.58 -4.74 -11.54
N PRO A 180 -4.12 -5.96 -11.24
CA PRO A 180 -5.01 -7.09 -11.11
C PRO A 180 -5.97 -6.90 -9.93
N TYR A 181 -7.22 -7.22 -10.18
CA TYR A 181 -8.21 -7.32 -9.13
C TYR A 181 -8.12 -8.70 -8.47
N PHE A 182 -8.00 -8.70 -7.14
CA PHE A 182 -8.02 -9.94 -6.36
C PHE A 182 -9.31 -10.00 -5.55
N ASP A 183 -10.16 -11.00 -5.86
CA ASP A 183 -11.44 -11.22 -5.17
C ASP A 183 -11.22 -11.87 -3.80
N ILE A 184 -10.51 -11.19 -2.92
CA ILE A 184 -10.19 -11.62 -1.57
C ILE A 184 -9.99 -10.40 -0.66
N SER A 185 -10.50 -10.49 0.56
CA SER A 185 -10.26 -9.49 1.60
C SER A 185 -9.91 -10.13 2.93
N SER A 186 -9.11 -9.43 3.74
CA SER A 186 -8.81 -9.87 5.11
C SER A 186 -10.07 -10.07 5.95
N THR A 187 -11.13 -9.30 5.69
CA THR A 187 -12.42 -9.42 6.38
C THR A 187 -13.11 -10.73 6.05
N GLU A 188 -13.18 -11.10 4.77
CA GLU A 188 -13.75 -12.38 4.33
C GLU A 188 -12.99 -13.58 4.92
N ILE A 189 -11.65 -13.49 4.95
CA ILE A 189 -10.82 -14.56 5.54
C ILE A 189 -11.15 -14.75 7.03
N ARG A 190 -11.26 -13.66 7.80
CA ARG A 190 -11.63 -13.74 9.22
C ARG A 190 -13.02 -14.34 9.43
N GLN A 191 -14.02 -13.88 8.66
CA GLN A 191 -15.39 -14.41 8.73
C GLN A 191 -15.47 -15.88 8.39
N GLN A 192 -14.64 -16.38 7.47
CA GLN A 192 -14.58 -17.81 7.15
C GLN A 192 -13.92 -18.62 8.26
N ALA A 193 -12.94 -18.06 8.96
CA ALA A 193 -12.27 -18.73 10.07
C ALA A 193 -13.17 -18.85 11.32
N GLU A 194 -14.05 -17.87 11.56
CA GLU A 194 -15.01 -17.87 12.68
C GLU A 194 -16.18 -18.85 12.50
N LYS A 195 -16.40 -19.33 11.27
CA LYS A 195 -17.49 -20.27 10.94
C LYS A 195 -17.06 -21.75 11.02
N LYS A 196 -15.80 -22.00 11.31
CA LYS A 196 -15.23 -23.36 11.49
C LYS A 196 -15.00 -23.67 12.95
#